data_7e9879df09c612528ad639bae4d8b3bd
#
_entry.id   7e9879df09c612528ad639bae4d8b3bd
#
_cell.length_a   1.000
_cell.length_b   1.000
_cell.length_c   1.000
_cell.angle_alpha   90.00
_cell.angle_beta   90.00
_cell.angle_gamma   90.00
#
_symmetry.space_group_name_H-M   'P 1'
#
loop_
_entity.id
_entity.type
_entity.pdbx_description
1 polymer ?
#
loop_
_entity_poly.entity_id
_entity_poly.type
_entity_poly.pdbx_seq_one_letter_code
_entity_poly.pdbx_strand_id
1 'polypeptide(L)'
;MEFKEVRLETDRLILRWFRADDFPAYLSMSQDPEVMKYLTGHPITEIEAWKNMAAHIGHWYFRGYGIWAVEEKASGRMVGRIGLMNPAGWPGFECGWTLAHEFWGKGYATEGARRAMAYAFTELDRDHVISLIQPENVNSIRVAERLGEKVEGKTELLGKQCLIYGISRDDWKARQ
;
A
#
# COMPACT_ATOMS: atom_id res chain seq x y z
N MET A 1 -8.79 3.39 25.18
CA MET A 1 -7.91 4.14 24.23
C MET A 1 -8.79 4.48 23.04
N GLU A 2 -9.03 5.76 22.80
CA GLU A 2 -9.87 6.20 21.70
C GLU A 2 -9.01 6.17 20.43
N PHE A 3 -9.33 5.25 19.49
CA PHE A 3 -8.62 5.15 18.21
C PHE A 3 -9.12 6.27 17.30
N LYS A 4 -8.28 7.28 17.12
CA LYS A 4 -8.57 8.35 16.17
C LYS A 4 -8.24 7.86 14.76
N GLU A 5 -9.22 7.90 13.87
CA GLU A 5 -9.01 7.62 12.47
C GLU A 5 -7.98 8.60 11.89
N VAL A 6 -6.95 8.06 11.26
CA VAL A 6 -6.00 8.83 10.45
C VAL A 6 -6.49 8.85 9.03
N ARG A 7 -6.89 10.03 8.56
CA ARG A 7 -7.33 10.29 7.20
C ARG A 7 -6.32 11.19 6.50
N LEU A 8 -5.89 10.79 5.32
CA LEU A 8 -4.99 11.56 4.47
C LEU A 8 -5.70 11.93 3.17
N GLU A 9 -5.35 13.08 2.62
CA GLU A 9 -5.92 13.55 1.36
C GLU A 9 -4.82 13.97 0.38
N THR A 10 -5.14 13.81 -0.89
CA THR A 10 -4.39 14.33 -2.04
C THR A 10 -5.35 15.13 -2.92
N ASP A 11 -4.93 15.57 -4.08
CA ASP A 11 -5.81 16.29 -5.02
C ASP A 11 -6.99 15.42 -5.46
N ARG A 12 -6.78 14.13 -5.71
CA ARG A 12 -7.77 13.22 -6.29
C ARG A 12 -8.23 12.10 -5.38
N LEU A 13 -7.51 11.83 -4.27
CA LEU A 13 -7.72 10.65 -3.43
C LEU A 13 -7.96 11.02 -1.97
N ILE A 14 -8.72 10.14 -1.29
CA ILE A 14 -8.85 10.09 0.15
C ILE A 14 -8.32 8.73 0.62
N LEU A 15 -7.34 8.73 1.50
CA LEU A 15 -6.84 7.55 2.20
C LEU A 15 -7.51 7.53 3.57
N ARG A 16 -8.40 6.58 3.80
CA ARG A 16 -9.20 6.46 5.03
C ARG A 16 -9.22 5.01 5.53
N TRP A 17 -9.71 4.80 6.71
CA TRP A 17 -9.92 3.45 7.21
C TRP A 17 -10.94 2.69 6.36
N PHE A 18 -10.81 1.36 6.35
CA PHE A 18 -11.78 0.48 5.72
C PHE A 18 -13.13 0.58 6.44
N ARG A 19 -14.20 0.53 5.66
CA ARG A 19 -15.59 0.44 6.11
C ARG A 19 -16.19 -0.88 5.67
N ALA A 20 -17.25 -1.31 6.31
CA ALA A 20 -17.94 -2.55 5.91
C ALA A 20 -18.38 -2.51 4.43
N ASP A 21 -18.83 -1.34 3.97
CA ASP A 21 -19.31 -1.11 2.60
C ASP A 21 -18.19 -1.15 1.54
N ASP A 22 -16.92 -1.16 1.94
CA ASP A 22 -15.79 -1.33 1.01
C ASP A 22 -15.60 -2.80 0.58
N PHE A 23 -16.19 -3.74 1.33
CA PHE A 23 -15.91 -5.16 1.10
C PHE A 23 -16.25 -5.66 -0.31
N PRO A 24 -17.37 -5.29 -0.95
CA PRO A 24 -17.64 -5.72 -2.32
C PRO A 24 -16.56 -5.26 -3.32
N ALA A 25 -16.07 -4.03 -3.21
CA ALA A 25 -14.99 -3.51 -4.07
C ALA A 25 -13.65 -4.19 -3.75
N TYR A 26 -13.36 -4.43 -2.46
CA TYR A 26 -12.18 -5.15 -2.02
C TYR A 26 -12.17 -6.59 -2.53
N LEU A 27 -13.31 -7.30 -2.44
CA LEU A 27 -13.47 -8.65 -2.95
C LEU A 27 -13.26 -8.71 -4.47
N SER A 28 -13.92 -7.83 -5.22
CA SER A 28 -13.77 -7.75 -6.68
C SER A 28 -12.30 -7.56 -7.09
N MET A 29 -11.58 -6.65 -6.42
CA MET A 29 -10.15 -6.43 -6.63
C MET A 29 -9.32 -7.68 -6.29
N SER A 30 -9.68 -8.39 -5.21
CA SER A 30 -8.98 -9.59 -4.73
C SER A 30 -9.27 -10.84 -5.58
N GLN A 31 -10.30 -10.80 -6.40
CA GLN A 31 -10.66 -11.86 -7.36
C GLN A 31 -10.16 -11.57 -8.79
N ASP A 32 -9.58 -10.39 -9.04
CA ASP A 32 -8.99 -10.07 -10.34
C ASP A 32 -7.60 -10.71 -10.46
N PRO A 33 -7.39 -11.64 -11.42
CA PRO A 33 -6.11 -12.33 -11.61
C PRO A 33 -4.96 -11.37 -11.94
N GLU A 34 -5.21 -10.28 -12.66
CA GLU A 34 -4.17 -9.30 -12.99
C GLU A 34 -3.70 -8.55 -11.74
N VAL A 35 -4.62 -8.19 -10.84
CA VAL A 35 -4.29 -7.54 -9.57
C VAL A 35 -3.53 -8.50 -8.66
N MET A 36 -3.98 -9.75 -8.57
CA MET A 36 -3.43 -10.72 -7.64
C MET A 36 -2.16 -11.42 -8.13
N LYS A 37 -1.79 -11.25 -9.39
CA LYS A 37 -0.63 -11.88 -10.04
C LYS A 37 0.66 -11.77 -9.23
N TYR A 38 0.97 -10.60 -8.72
CA TYR A 38 2.19 -10.33 -7.95
C TYR A 38 1.95 -10.25 -6.42
N LEU A 39 0.75 -10.56 -5.96
CA LEU A 39 0.42 -10.64 -4.53
C LEU A 39 0.43 -12.11 -4.09
N THR A 40 -0.65 -12.82 -4.26
CA THR A 40 -0.75 -14.27 -3.98
C THR A 40 -0.35 -15.14 -5.17
N GLY A 41 -0.42 -14.62 -6.40
CA GLY A 41 -0.21 -15.34 -7.66
C GLY A 41 -1.50 -15.94 -8.22
N HIS A 42 -2.60 -15.82 -7.51
CA HIS A 42 -3.93 -16.29 -7.90
C HIS A 42 -5.01 -15.48 -7.17
N PRO A 43 -6.23 -15.40 -7.70
CA PRO A 43 -7.38 -14.86 -7.00
C PRO A 43 -7.61 -15.57 -5.66
N ILE A 44 -8.09 -14.84 -4.67
CA ILE A 44 -8.40 -15.40 -3.34
C ILE A 44 -9.91 -15.51 -3.14
N THR A 45 -10.28 -16.40 -2.24
CA THR A 45 -11.69 -16.63 -1.88
C THR A 45 -12.28 -15.45 -1.10
N GLU A 46 -13.59 -15.37 -1.02
CA GLU A 46 -14.30 -14.36 -0.24
C GLU A 46 -13.88 -14.39 1.25
N ILE A 47 -13.72 -15.59 1.82
CA ILE A 47 -13.27 -15.74 3.22
C ILE A 47 -11.84 -15.20 3.40
N GLU A 48 -10.95 -15.46 2.47
CA GLU A 48 -9.59 -14.96 2.51
C GLU A 48 -9.54 -13.44 2.32
N ALA A 49 -10.34 -12.89 1.41
CA ALA A 49 -10.47 -11.45 1.20
C ALA A 49 -10.99 -10.75 2.47
N TRP A 50 -12.01 -11.33 3.13
CA TRP A 50 -12.51 -10.83 4.41
C TRP A 50 -11.42 -10.80 5.49
N LYS A 51 -10.74 -11.94 5.68
CA LYS A 51 -9.64 -12.03 6.66
C LYS A 51 -8.52 -11.04 6.37
N ASN A 52 -8.19 -10.85 5.10
CA ASN A 52 -7.15 -9.93 4.66
C ASN A 52 -7.54 -8.46 4.96
N MET A 53 -8.77 -8.06 4.62
CA MET A 53 -9.27 -6.71 4.94
C MET A 53 -9.32 -6.48 6.46
N ALA A 54 -9.78 -7.46 7.24
CA ALA A 54 -9.80 -7.38 8.70
C ALA A 54 -8.38 -7.28 9.31
N ALA A 55 -7.38 -7.96 8.72
CA ALA A 55 -6.00 -7.88 9.14
C ALA A 55 -5.42 -6.47 8.97
N HIS A 56 -5.82 -5.72 7.93
CA HIS A 56 -5.42 -4.32 7.77
C HIS A 56 -5.95 -3.45 8.93
N ILE A 57 -7.17 -3.66 9.37
CA ILE A 57 -7.74 -2.96 10.53
C ILE A 57 -7.00 -3.36 11.81
N GLY A 58 -6.71 -4.66 11.98
CA GLY A 58 -5.91 -5.17 13.10
C GLY A 58 -4.51 -4.57 13.15
N HIS A 59 -3.87 -4.36 12.01
CA HIS A 59 -2.55 -3.72 11.95
C HIS A 59 -2.59 -2.29 12.50
N TRP A 60 -3.60 -1.49 12.16
CA TRP A 60 -3.84 -0.16 12.74
C TRP A 60 -3.96 -0.23 14.27
N TYR A 61 -4.70 -1.22 14.77
CA TYR A 61 -4.89 -1.41 16.20
C TYR A 61 -3.57 -1.71 16.93
N PHE A 62 -2.76 -2.62 16.38
CA PHE A 62 -1.53 -3.08 17.03
C PHE A 62 -0.35 -2.11 16.84
N ARG A 63 -0.28 -1.38 15.75
CA ARG A 63 0.91 -0.60 15.36
C ARG A 63 0.68 0.91 15.35
N GLY A 64 -0.57 1.40 15.36
CA GLY A 64 -0.90 2.82 15.25
C GLY A 64 -0.72 3.40 13.84
N TYR A 65 -0.43 2.55 12.84
CA TYR A 65 -0.35 2.87 11.41
C TYR A 65 -0.76 1.64 10.61
N GLY A 66 -1.08 1.80 9.33
CA GLY A 66 -1.51 0.65 8.53
C GLY A 66 -1.85 1.01 7.08
N ILE A 67 -2.56 0.08 6.46
CA ILE A 67 -3.09 0.22 5.11
C ILE A 67 -4.42 0.97 5.15
N TRP A 68 -4.57 1.96 4.29
CA TRP A 68 -5.83 2.68 4.04
C TRP A 68 -6.59 2.08 2.87
N ALA A 69 -7.89 2.14 2.93
CA ALA A 69 -8.74 2.13 1.74
C ALA A 69 -8.52 3.46 0.99
N VAL A 70 -8.40 3.36 -0.32
CA VAL A 70 -8.23 4.53 -1.19
C VAL A 70 -9.55 4.82 -1.90
N GLU A 71 -10.11 6.00 -1.66
CA GLU A 71 -11.32 6.48 -2.28
C GLU A 71 -10.99 7.55 -3.34
N GLU A 72 -11.53 7.41 -4.54
CA GLU A 72 -11.46 8.43 -5.59
C GLU A 72 -12.47 9.54 -5.30
N LYS A 73 -12.01 10.78 -5.13
CA LYS A 73 -12.89 11.93 -4.79
C LYS A 73 -14.00 12.17 -5.81
N ALA A 74 -13.70 11.96 -7.09
CA ALA A 74 -14.62 12.24 -8.17
C ALA A 74 -15.84 11.32 -8.20
N SER A 75 -15.67 10.05 -7.81
CA SER A 75 -16.73 9.04 -7.85
C SER A 75 -17.21 8.57 -6.48
N GLY A 76 -16.46 8.86 -5.41
CA GLY A 76 -16.70 8.31 -4.08
C GLY A 76 -16.45 6.81 -3.97
N ARG A 77 -15.87 6.16 -5.00
CA ARG A 77 -15.63 4.72 -5.04
C ARG A 77 -14.31 4.37 -4.37
N MET A 78 -14.29 3.25 -3.64
CA MET A 78 -13.03 2.61 -3.25
C MET A 78 -12.33 2.08 -4.51
N VAL A 79 -11.09 2.53 -4.75
CA VAL A 79 -10.30 2.20 -5.94
C VAL A 79 -9.11 1.30 -5.65
N GLY A 80 -8.85 1.04 -4.37
CA GLY A 80 -7.74 0.19 -3.95
C GLY A 80 -7.35 0.39 -2.49
N ARG A 81 -6.13 -0.02 -2.20
CA ARG A 81 -5.51 0.13 -0.88
C ARG A 81 -4.07 0.60 -1.00
N ILE A 82 -3.67 1.51 -0.15
CA ILE A 82 -2.30 2.04 -0.06
C ILE A 82 -1.97 2.23 1.41
N GLY A 83 -0.73 2.01 1.81
CA GLY A 83 -0.34 2.35 3.17
C GLY A 83 0.93 1.70 3.65
N LEU A 84 1.07 1.71 4.95
CA LEU A 84 2.29 1.42 5.67
C LEU A 84 2.13 0.12 6.45
N MET A 85 3.11 -0.77 6.38
CA MET A 85 3.06 -2.02 7.12
C MET A 85 4.44 -2.45 7.62
N ASN A 86 4.43 -3.11 8.76
CA ASN A 86 5.58 -3.83 9.30
C ASN A 86 5.05 -4.89 10.30
N PRO A 87 4.37 -5.94 9.81
CA PRO A 87 3.95 -7.03 10.68
C PRO A 87 5.16 -7.81 11.20
N ALA A 88 4.95 -8.68 12.18
CA ALA A 88 6.01 -9.51 12.73
C ALA A 88 6.66 -10.38 11.63
N GLY A 89 7.98 -10.37 11.56
CA GLY A 89 8.75 -11.10 10.55
C GLY A 89 8.91 -10.38 9.21
N TRP A 90 8.42 -9.15 9.09
CA TRP A 90 8.61 -8.34 7.88
C TRP A 90 10.03 -7.77 7.79
N PRO A 91 10.62 -7.65 6.58
CA PRO A 91 12.03 -7.22 6.45
C PRO A 91 12.25 -5.73 6.74
N GLY A 92 11.22 -4.92 6.83
CA GLY A 92 11.34 -3.50 7.11
C GLY A 92 10.00 -2.77 7.17
N PHE A 93 10.05 -1.44 7.34
CA PHE A 93 8.88 -0.58 7.33
C PHE A 93 8.49 -0.29 5.87
N GLU A 94 7.43 -0.93 5.41
CA GLU A 94 7.03 -0.94 4.01
C GLU A 94 5.93 0.07 3.70
N CYS A 95 6.04 0.74 2.54
CA CYS A 95 4.94 1.38 1.84
C CYS A 95 4.49 0.50 0.68
N GLY A 96 3.23 0.03 0.73
CA GLY A 96 2.65 -0.84 -0.30
C GLY A 96 1.43 -0.20 -0.98
N TRP A 97 1.15 -0.61 -2.21
CA TRP A 97 0.00 -0.16 -3.00
C TRP A 97 -0.60 -1.29 -3.81
N THR A 98 -1.92 -1.31 -3.89
CA THR A 98 -2.71 -2.20 -4.74
C THR A 98 -3.95 -1.43 -5.20
N LEU A 99 -4.18 -1.34 -6.48
CA LEU A 99 -5.36 -0.70 -7.07
C LEU A 99 -6.13 -1.71 -7.92
N ALA A 100 -7.44 -1.55 -7.98
CA ALA A 100 -8.25 -2.28 -8.92
C ALA A 100 -7.83 -1.94 -10.35
N HIS A 101 -7.85 -2.95 -11.22
CA HIS A 101 -7.27 -2.90 -12.57
C HIS A 101 -7.78 -1.71 -13.41
N GLU A 102 -9.07 -1.41 -13.32
CA GLU A 102 -9.71 -0.27 -14.02
C GLU A 102 -9.15 1.11 -13.65
N PHE A 103 -8.40 1.20 -12.54
CA PHE A 103 -7.77 2.44 -12.07
C PHE A 103 -6.27 2.52 -12.34
N TRP A 104 -5.70 1.53 -13.01
CA TRP A 104 -4.28 1.57 -13.40
C TRP A 104 -4.03 2.64 -14.48
N GLY A 105 -2.79 3.09 -14.57
CA GLY A 105 -2.37 4.09 -15.56
C GLY A 105 -2.78 5.54 -15.23
N LYS A 106 -3.62 5.76 -14.21
CA LYS A 106 -4.09 7.10 -13.80
C LYS A 106 -3.13 7.84 -12.85
N GLY A 107 -2.05 7.20 -12.42
CA GLY A 107 -1.08 7.79 -11.48
C GLY A 107 -1.47 7.70 -10.01
N TYR A 108 -2.58 7.07 -9.67
CA TYR A 108 -3.11 7.00 -8.30
C TYR A 108 -2.18 6.28 -7.32
N ALA A 109 -1.50 5.22 -7.76
CA ALA A 109 -0.53 4.51 -6.92
C ALA A 109 0.60 5.46 -6.47
N THR A 110 1.20 6.20 -7.41
CA THR A 110 2.26 7.17 -7.10
C THR A 110 1.76 8.31 -6.22
N GLU A 111 0.57 8.85 -6.51
CA GLU A 111 -0.02 9.96 -5.73
C GLU A 111 -0.32 9.55 -4.29
N GLY A 112 -1.02 8.43 -4.10
CA GLY A 112 -1.39 7.95 -2.78
C GLY A 112 -0.19 7.46 -1.98
N ALA A 113 0.76 6.72 -2.60
CA ALA A 113 1.96 6.27 -1.92
C ALA A 113 2.86 7.43 -1.52
N ARG A 114 2.99 8.48 -2.35
CA ARG A 114 3.71 9.72 -1.98
C ARG A 114 3.12 10.35 -0.72
N ARG A 115 1.80 10.41 -0.62
CA ARG A 115 1.12 10.96 0.57
C ARG A 115 1.31 10.08 1.81
N ALA A 116 1.28 8.76 1.65
CA ALA A 116 1.54 7.81 2.73
C ALA A 116 3.01 7.88 3.21
N MET A 117 3.98 8.00 2.29
CA MET A 117 5.39 8.16 2.64
C MET A 117 5.66 9.51 3.33
N ALA A 118 5.02 10.59 2.88
CA ALA A 118 5.10 11.87 3.59
C ALA A 118 4.65 11.72 5.04
N TYR A 119 3.51 11.05 5.29
CA TYR A 119 3.03 10.75 6.65
C TYR A 119 4.04 9.90 7.44
N ALA A 120 4.67 8.90 6.81
CA ALA A 120 5.69 8.08 7.46
C ALA A 120 6.88 8.92 7.95
N PHE A 121 7.35 9.85 7.13
CA PHE A 121 8.52 10.67 7.45
C PHE A 121 8.22 11.84 8.38
N THR A 122 7.02 12.45 8.31
CA THR A 122 6.68 13.65 9.07
C THR A 122 5.96 13.37 10.38
N GLU A 123 5.00 12.42 10.38
CA GLU A 123 4.13 12.16 11.52
C GLU A 123 4.58 10.92 12.32
N LEU A 124 5.11 9.89 11.64
CA LEU A 124 5.59 8.67 12.29
C LEU A 124 7.09 8.68 12.57
N ASP A 125 7.78 9.74 12.19
CA ASP A 125 9.22 9.97 12.42
C ASP A 125 10.10 8.80 11.94
N ARG A 126 9.78 8.22 10.78
CA ARG A 126 10.57 7.13 10.19
C ARG A 126 11.80 7.68 9.48
N ASP A 127 12.92 6.98 9.63
CA ASP A 127 14.18 7.35 8.95
C ASP A 127 14.29 6.72 7.57
N HIS A 128 13.58 5.62 7.35
CA HIS A 128 13.66 4.83 6.13
C HIS A 128 12.33 4.13 5.83
N VAL A 129 11.98 4.03 4.55
CA VAL A 129 10.82 3.31 4.04
C VAL A 129 11.26 2.40 2.92
N ILE A 130 10.73 1.18 2.87
CA ILE A 130 10.97 0.22 1.79
C ILE A 130 9.68 -0.09 1.02
N SER A 131 9.84 -0.68 -0.16
CA SER A 131 8.78 -1.34 -0.92
C SER A 131 9.29 -2.68 -1.42
N LEU A 132 8.49 -3.73 -1.23
CA LEU A 132 8.84 -5.11 -1.63
C LEU A 132 8.15 -5.44 -2.95
N ILE A 133 8.93 -5.63 -3.99
CA ILE A 133 8.42 -5.74 -5.36
C ILE A 133 9.00 -6.98 -6.04
N GLN A 134 8.16 -7.87 -6.56
CA GLN A 134 8.63 -8.98 -7.39
C GLN A 134 9.31 -8.44 -8.66
N PRO A 135 10.43 -9.02 -9.12
CA PRO A 135 11.23 -8.47 -10.24
C PRO A 135 10.45 -8.27 -11.54
N GLU A 136 9.42 -9.10 -11.76
CA GLU A 136 8.59 -9.05 -12.95
C GLU A 136 7.48 -7.99 -12.88
N ASN A 137 7.24 -7.39 -11.71
CA ASN A 137 6.21 -6.36 -11.52
C ASN A 137 6.71 -4.98 -11.95
N VAL A 138 6.92 -4.82 -13.26
CA VAL A 138 7.47 -3.59 -13.87
C VAL A 138 6.62 -2.35 -13.52
N ASN A 139 5.30 -2.52 -13.38
CA ASN A 139 4.42 -1.40 -13.05
C ASN A 139 4.69 -0.87 -11.64
N SER A 140 4.86 -1.74 -10.65
CA SER A 140 5.22 -1.33 -9.29
C SER A 140 6.65 -0.78 -9.20
N ILE A 141 7.60 -1.35 -9.97
CA ILE A 141 8.96 -0.81 -10.08
C ILE A 141 8.93 0.65 -10.54
N ARG A 142 8.16 0.96 -11.59
CA ARG A 142 8.01 2.34 -12.07
C ARG A 142 7.39 3.28 -11.03
N VAL A 143 6.50 2.78 -10.17
CA VAL A 143 5.95 3.58 -9.07
C VAL A 143 7.05 3.87 -8.04
N ALA A 144 7.80 2.86 -7.58
CA ALA A 144 8.91 3.02 -6.64
C ALA A 144 9.95 4.03 -7.15
N GLU A 145 10.37 3.92 -8.40
CA GLU A 145 11.33 4.85 -9.02
C GLU A 145 10.80 6.30 -9.06
N ARG A 146 9.50 6.51 -9.37
CA ARG A 146 8.87 7.85 -9.33
C ARG A 146 8.77 8.41 -7.92
N LEU A 147 8.67 7.56 -6.90
CA LEU A 147 8.74 7.95 -5.49
C LEU A 147 10.16 8.29 -5.05
N GLY A 148 11.16 7.89 -5.83
CA GLY A 148 12.58 8.11 -5.58
C GLY A 148 13.27 6.97 -4.86
N GLU A 149 12.58 5.86 -4.67
CA GLU A 149 13.17 4.65 -4.12
C GLU A 149 14.21 4.06 -5.08
N LYS A 150 15.23 3.41 -4.53
CA LYS A 150 16.29 2.72 -5.27
C LYS A 150 16.37 1.28 -4.79
N VAL A 151 16.87 0.39 -5.64
CA VAL A 151 17.13 -1.01 -5.23
C VAL A 151 18.22 -1.03 -4.16
N GLU A 152 17.90 -1.60 -3.02
CA GLU A 152 18.83 -1.75 -1.88
C GLU A 152 19.21 -3.21 -1.63
N GLY A 153 18.45 -4.16 -2.17
CA GLY A 153 18.72 -5.56 -2.00
C GLY A 153 17.64 -6.49 -2.53
N LYS A 154 17.70 -7.71 -2.07
CA LYS A 154 16.72 -8.77 -2.38
C LYS A 154 16.35 -9.52 -1.11
N THR A 155 15.15 -10.04 -1.07
CA THR A 155 14.67 -10.90 0.02
C THR A 155 13.72 -11.96 -0.53
N GLU A 156 13.50 -12.99 0.25
CA GLU A 156 12.39 -13.91 0.04
C GLU A 156 11.28 -13.59 1.03
N LEU A 157 10.08 -13.37 0.54
CA LEU A 157 8.91 -13.13 1.37
C LEU A 157 7.76 -14.05 0.94
N LEU A 158 7.24 -14.84 1.88
CA LEU A 158 6.14 -15.79 1.63
C LEU A 158 6.41 -16.73 0.43
N GLY A 159 7.66 -17.19 0.29
CA GLY A 159 8.10 -18.07 -0.79
C GLY A 159 8.30 -17.38 -2.13
N LYS A 160 8.31 -16.04 -2.18
CA LYS A 160 8.53 -15.26 -3.40
C LYS A 160 9.77 -14.40 -3.30
N GLN A 161 10.55 -14.36 -4.38
CA GLN A 161 11.68 -13.46 -4.49
C GLN A 161 11.19 -12.03 -4.71
N CYS A 162 11.67 -11.09 -3.89
CA CYS A 162 11.35 -9.68 -3.97
C CYS A 162 12.62 -8.83 -4.03
N LEU A 163 12.59 -7.78 -4.83
CA LEU A 163 13.52 -6.67 -4.72
C LEU A 163 13.10 -5.82 -3.53
N ILE A 164 14.06 -5.34 -2.77
CA ILE A 164 13.87 -4.31 -1.76
C ILE A 164 14.19 -2.98 -2.44
N TYR A 165 13.16 -2.19 -2.70
CA TYR A 165 13.31 -0.77 -3.02
C TYR A 165 13.26 0.02 -1.72
N GLY A 166 14.05 1.10 -1.61
CA GLY A 166 14.04 1.89 -0.39
C GLY A 166 14.44 3.34 -0.61
N ILE A 167 14.10 4.17 0.36
CA ILE A 167 14.45 5.59 0.41
C ILE A 167 14.62 6.06 1.85
N SER A 168 15.70 6.80 2.10
CA SER A 168 15.92 7.46 3.38
C SER A 168 15.08 8.75 3.49
N ARG A 169 14.85 9.21 4.73
CA ARG A 169 14.22 10.50 5.01
C ARG A 169 14.95 11.66 4.34
N ASP A 170 16.27 11.64 4.34
CA ASP A 170 17.08 12.73 3.79
C ASP A 170 16.98 12.77 2.26
N ASP A 171 17.04 11.61 1.60
CA ASP A 171 16.81 11.52 0.16
C ASP A 171 15.39 11.94 -0.23
N TRP A 172 14.39 11.58 0.61
CA TRP A 172 13.02 12.03 0.42
C TRP A 172 12.89 13.54 0.49
N LYS A 173 13.46 14.17 1.54
CA LYS A 173 13.44 15.64 1.72
C LYS A 173 14.14 16.38 0.58
N ALA A 174 15.24 15.84 0.07
CA ALA A 174 15.99 16.44 -1.05
C ALA A 174 15.19 16.45 -2.37
N ARG A 175 14.06 15.76 -2.46
CA ARG A 175 13.20 15.65 -3.66
C ARG A 175 11.90 16.46 -3.57
N GLN A 176 11.65 17.13 -2.43
CA GLN A 176 10.49 18.02 -2.24
C GLN A 176 10.82 19.42 -2.72
#